data_911cc3063c9d4ece7753ded1748c895c
#
_entry.id   911cc3063c9d4ece7753ded1748c895c
#
_cell.length_a   1.000
_cell.length_b   1.000
_cell.length_c   1.000
_cell.angle_alpha   90.00
_cell.angle_beta   90.00
_cell.angle_gamma   90.00
#
_symmetry.space_group_name_H-M   'P 1'
#
loop_
_entity.id
_entity.type
_entity.pdbx_description
1 polymer ?
#
loop_
_entity_poly.entity_id
_entity_poly.type
_entity_poly.pdbx_seq_one_letter_code
_entity_poly.pdbx_strand_id
1 'polypeptide(L)'
;MREAYKIILIPEENQPHSYTVFIPDFDTYTEGDGIADAMYMARDAIGIMGITMQDMGKEIPKPGTVKHEAAADQIESYVDVDFVEYRKKQDNKKVRKNVMIPSWLNAVAESEN
;
A
#
# COMPACT_ATOMS: atom_id res chain seq x y z
N MET A 1 0.72 -9.16 13.53
CA MET A 1 0.55 -8.01 14.40
C MET A 1 0.14 -6.78 13.61
N ARG A 2 -0.77 -5.99 14.16
CA ARG A 2 -1.30 -4.85 13.45
C ARG A 2 -0.59 -3.57 13.87
N GLU A 3 -0.17 -2.78 12.89
CA GLU A 3 0.51 -1.51 13.15
C GLU A 3 -0.26 -0.38 12.48
N ALA A 4 -0.17 0.80 13.04
CA ALA A 4 -0.83 1.98 12.48
C ALA A 4 0.22 2.97 11.99
N TYR A 5 0.13 3.32 10.73
CA TYR A 5 1.09 4.23 10.09
C TYR A 5 0.44 5.55 9.73
N LYS A 6 1.20 6.62 9.91
CA LYS A 6 0.72 7.95 9.54
C LYS A 6 0.68 8.12 8.03
N ILE A 7 -0.36 8.74 7.55
CA ILE A 7 -0.46 9.10 6.14
C ILE A 7 -0.89 10.56 6.06
N ILE A 8 -0.46 11.24 5.01
CA ILE A 8 -0.81 12.65 4.78
C ILE A 8 -1.56 12.72 3.47
N LEU A 9 -2.80 13.20 3.53
CA LEU A 9 -3.63 13.36 2.35
C LEU A 9 -3.46 14.77 1.83
N ILE A 10 -2.98 14.90 0.61
CA ILE A 10 -2.67 16.18 -0.02
C ILE A 10 -3.68 16.44 -1.12
N PRO A 11 -4.52 17.47 -0.99
CA PRO A 11 -5.54 17.74 -2.02
C PRO A 11 -4.90 18.05 -3.36
N GLU A 12 -5.49 17.54 -4.42
CA GLU A 12 -5.02 17.79 -5.76
C GLU A 12 -5.67 19.06 -6.28
N GLU A 13 -4.87 19.94 -6.86
CA GLU A 13 -5.37 21.22 -7.30
C GLU A 13 -6.42 21.13 -8.41
N ASN A 14 -6.14 20.33 -9.38
CA ASN A 14 -6.97 20.27 -10.58
C ASN A 14 -8.00 19.15 -10.60
N GLN A 15 -8.08 18.41 -9.52
CA GLN A 15 -9.02 17.29 -9.46
C GLN A 15 -9.70 17.28 -8.10
N PRO A 16 -10.82 17.95 -8.00
CA PRO A 16 -11.56 17.98 -6.73
C PRO A 16 -11.84 16.56 -6.28
N HIS A 17 -11.74 16.33 -4.99
CA HIS A 17 -11.96 15.03 -4.36
C HIS A 17 -10.80 14.05 -4.52
N SER A 18 -9.77 14.40 -5.30
CA SER A 18 -8.61 13.52 -5.43
C SER A 18 -7.54 13.93 -4.44
N TYR A 19 -6.82 12.94 -3.94
CA TYR A 19 -5.74 13.18 -3.00
C TYR A 19 -4.49 12.42 -3.40
N THR A 20 -3.34 13.09 -3.27
CA THR A 20 -2.07 12.41 -3.26
C THR A 20 -1.84 12.02 -1.81
N VAL A 21 -1.40 10.80 -1.58
CA VAL A 21 -1.19 10.32 -0.21
C VAL A 21 0.30 10.08 -0.01
N PHE A 22 0.86 10.79 0.96
CA PHE A 22 2.27 10.61 1.32
C PHE A 22 2.36 9.72 2.55
N ILE A 23 3.22 8.73 2.49
CA ILE A 23 3.42 7.78 3.59
C ILE A 23 4.84 7.96 4.11
N PRO A 24 5.03 8.77 5.15
CA PRO A 24 6.37 9.15 5.59
C PRO A 24 7.29 7.98 5.95
N ASP A 25 6.78 7.03 6.69
CA ASP A 25 7.64 5.93 7.16
C ASP A 25 8.14 5.05 6.03
N PHE A 26 7.47 5.06 4.89
CA PHE A 26 7.88 4.27 3.74
C PHE A 26 8.41 5.14 2.61
N ASP A 27 8.42 6.46 2.81
CA ASP A 27 8.92 7.42 1.82
C ASP A 27 8.33 7.14 0.44
N THR A 28 7.02 7.01 0.39
CA THR A 28 6.34 6.69 -0.85
C THR A 28 5.03 7.44 -0.95
N TYR A 29 4.44 7.43 -2.13
CA TYR A 29 3.19 8.11 -2.40
C TYR A 29 2.22 7.17 -3.08
N THR A 30 0.93 7.43 -2.87
CA THR A 30 -0.10 6.78 -3.64
C THR A 30 -1.20 7.82 -3.88
N GLU A 31 -2.31 7.43 -4.46
CA GLU A 31 -3.39 8.35 -4.77
C GLU A 31 -4.71 7.71 -4.48
N GLY A 32 -5.72 8.53 -4.23
CA GLY A 32 -7.06 8.03 -4.04
C GLY A 32 -8.09 9.05 -4.42
N ASP A 33 -9.28 8.58 -4.79
CA ASP A 33 -10.38 9.43 -5.17
C ASP A 33 -11.32 9.50 -3.97
N GLY A 34 -11.14 10.52 -3.16
CA GLY A 34 -11.86 10.65 -1.90
C GLY A 34 -11.04 10.12 -0.75
N ILE A 35 -11.45 10.50 0.46
CA ILE A 35 -10.69 10.15 1.66
C ILE A 35 -10.68 8.63 1.90
N ALA A 36 -11.84 8.01 1.77
CA ALA A 36 -11.91 6.56 2.01
C ALA A 36 -11.05 5.78 1.04
N ASP A 37 -11.09 6.15 -0.23
CA ASP A 37 -10.28 5.48 -1.23
C ASP A 37 -8.79 5.74 -0.98
N ALA A 38 -8.45 6.97 -0.59
CA ALA A 38 -7.07 7.32 -0.28
C ALA A 38 -6.54 6.47 0.87
N MET A 39 -7.36 6.25 1.89
CA MET A 39 -6.95 5.42 3.02
C MET A 39 -6.80 3.96 2.60
N TYR A 40 -7.69 3.49 1.75
CA TYR A 40 -7.60 2.12 1.24
C TYR A 40 -6.31 1.93 0.44
N MET A 41 -6.04 2.89 -0.46
CA MET A 41 -4.84 2.81 -1.30
C MET A 41 -3.57 2.90 -0.45
N ALA A 42 -3.60 3.70 0.60
CA ALA A 42 -2.45 3.80 1.50
C ALA A 42 -2.20 2.48 2.22
N ARG A 43 -3.27 1.85 2.70
CA ARG A 43 -3.13 0.57 3.39
C ARG A 43 -2.57 -0.48 2.45
N ASP A 44 -3.05 -0.48 1.21
CA ASP A 44 -2.57 -1.44 0.23
C ASP A 44 -1.09 -1.20 -0.11
N ALA A 45 -0.70 0.06 -0.28
CA ALA A 45 0.69 0.40 -0.58
C ALA A 45 1.61 -0.02 0.56
N ILE A 46 1.22 0.25 1.79
CA ILE A 46 2.03 -0.14 2.94
C ILE A 46 2.16 -1.65 3.03
N GLY A 47 1.04 -2.34 2.81
CA GLY A 47 1.06 -3.81 2.86
C GLY A 47 2.01 -4.39 1.84
N ILE A 48 1.91 -3.94 0.60
CA ILE A 48 2.77 -4.44 -0.47
C ILE A 48 4.24 -4.13 -0.20
N MET A 49 4.52 -2.89 0.20
CA MET A 49 5.90 -2.51 0.45
C MET A 49 6.48 -3.27 1.63
N GLY A 50 5.68 -3.48 2.67
CA GLY A 50 6.16 -4.20 3.85
C GLY A 50 6.53 -5.63 3.55
N ILE A 51 5.64 -6.37 2.86
CA ILE A 51 5.95 -7.76 2.57
C ILE A 51 7.09 -7.86 1.55
N THR A 52 7.19 -6.91 0.64
CA THR A 52 8.30 -6.89 -0.32
C THR A 52 9.62 -6.69 0.40
N MET A 53 9.64 -5.78 1.38
CA MET A 53 10.85 -5.55 2.16
C MET A 53 11.24 -6.81 2.93
N GLN A 54 10.25 -7.49 3.50
CA GLN A 54 10.54 -8.73 4.20
C GLN A 54 11.15 -9.77 3.26
N ASP A 55 10.60 -9.87 2.08
CA ASP A 55 11.09 -10.84 1.09
C ASP A 55 12.52 -10.51 0.66
N MET A 56 12.90 -9.25 0.76
CA MET A 56 14.24 -8.82 0.42
C MET A 56 15.19 -8.85 1.62
N GLY A 57 14.72 -9.35 2.75
CA GLY A 57 15.54 -9.42 3.95
C GLY A 57 15.71 -8.11 4.68
N LYS A 58 14.83 -7.16 4.39
CA LYS A 58 14.88 -5.85 5.05
C LYS A 58 13.81 -5.78 6.12
N GLU A 59 14.06 -4.93 7.11
CA GLU A 59 13.09 -4.75 8.18
C GLU A 59 12.03 -3.76 7.75
N ILE A 60 10.79 -4.04 8.13
CA ILE A 60 9.71 -3.10 7.89
C ILE A 60 9.88 -1.94 8.88
N PRO A 61 9.81 -0.69 8.41
CA PRO A 61 9.94 0.46 9.31
C PRO A 61 8.84 0.43 10.38
N LYS A 62 9.21 0.83 11.57
CA LYS A 62 8.22 0.95 12.64
C LYS A 62 7.49 2.27 12.51
N PRO A 63 6.22 2.29 12.92
CA PRO A 63 5.45 3.54 12.84
C PRO A 63 6.14 4.66 13.59
N GLY A 64 6.14 5.85 13.00
CA GLY A 64 6.71 7.01 13.63
C GLY A 64 8.22 7.14 13.47
N THR A 65 8.82 6.30 12.64
CA THR A 65 10.26 6.37 12.40
C THR A 65 10.63 7.71 11.77
N VAL A 66 9.80 8.18 10.86
CA VAL A 66 10.04 9.46 10.19
C VAL A 66 9.05 10.48 10.70
N LYS A 67 9.57 11.61 11.19
CA LYS A 67 8.71 12.68 11.67
C LYS A 67 8.30 13.56 10.49
N HIS A 68 7.02 13.76 10.34
CA HIS A 68 6.50 14.59 9.27
C HIS A 68 5.14 15.13 9.70
N GLU A 69 4.92 16.41 9.50
CA GLU A 69 3.68 17.04 9.88
C GLU A 69 2.95 17.56 8.66
N ALA A 70 1.64 17.42 8.67
CA ALA A 70 0.83 17.87 7.56
C ALA A 70 0.81 19.41 7.52
N ALA A 71 0.75 19.95 6.31
CA ALA A 71 0.58 21.38 6.14
C ALA A 71 -0.88 21.72 6.44
N ALA A 72 -1.17 23.01 6.50
CA ALA A 72 -2.49 23.48 6.93
C ALA A 72 -3.62 22.96 6.05
N ASP A 73 -3.37 22.79 4.76
CA ASP A 73 -4.41 22.33 3.84
C ASP A 73 -4.41 20.82 3.63
N GLN A 74 -3.59 20.11 4.38
CA GLN A 74 -3.47 18.66 4.23
C GLN A 74 -4.14 17.95 5.42
N ILE A 75 -4.46 16.69 5.21
CA ILE A 75 -5.13 15.91 6.23
C ILE A 75 -4.18 14.85 6.75
N GLU A 76 -3.95 14.86 8.05
CA GLU A 76 -3.11 13.84 8.67
C GLU A 76 -4.04 12.75 9.20
N SER A 77 -3.74 11.52 8.84
CA SER A 77 -4.55 10.39 9.28
C SER A 77 -3.65 9.18 9.51
N TYR A 78 -4.26 8.06 9.84
CA TYR A 78 -3.55 6.83 10.09
C TYR A 78 -4.29 5.67 9.46
N VAL A 79 -3.56 4.67 9.01
CA VAL A 79 -4.16 3.43 8.55
C VAL A 79 -3.48 2.29 9.26
N ASP A 80 -4.24 1.25 9.55
CA ASP A 80 -3.68 0.08 10.23
C ASP A 80 -3.44 -1.01 9.22
N VAL A 81 -2.34 -1.75 9.42
CA VAL A 81 -1.96 -2.81 8.51
C VAL A 81 -1.50 -4.00 9.34
N ASP A 82 -1.98 -5.18 9.00
CA ASP A 82 -1.49 -6.41 9.57
C ASP A 82 -0.77 -7.13 8.44
N PHE A 83 0.55 -7.15 8.50
CA PHE A 83 1.34 -7.69 7.41
C PHE A 83 1.15 -9.19 7.23
N VAL A 84 0.88 -9.89 8.30
CA VAL A 84 0.62 -11.32 8.19
C VAL A 84 -0.65 -11.57 7.40
N GLU A 85 -1.70 -10.83 7.74
CA GLU A 85 -2.96 -10.95 7.02
C GLU A 85 -2.85 -10.48 5.59
N TYR A 86 -2.11 -9.39 5.38
CA TYR A 86 -1.96 -8.87 4.04
C TYR A 86 -1.24 -9.89 3.15
N ARG A 87 -0.21 -10.55 3.69
CA ARG A 87 0.51 -11.56 2.94
C ARG A 87 -0.40 -12.73 2.58
N LYS A 88 -1.26 -13.12 3.50
CA LYS A 88 -2.20 -14.21 3.23
C LYS A 88 -3.14 -13.84 2.08
N LYS A 89 -3.61 -12.61 2.06
CA LYS A 89 -4.50 -12.17 1.00
C LYS A 89 -3.79 -12.18 -0.35
N GLN A 90 -2.54 -11.75 -0.37
CA GLN A 90 -1.78 -11.73 -1.61
C GLN A 90 -1.49 -13.14 -2.11
N ASP A 91 -1.16 -14.03 -1.20
CA ASP A 91 -0.90 -15.42 -1.56
C ASP A 91 -2.17 -16.08 -2.11
N ASN A 92 -3.30 -15.80 -1.51
CA ASN A 92 -4.56 -16.34 -1.98
C ASN A 92 -4.89 -15.81 -3.37
N LYS A 93 -4.63 -14.56 -3.61
CA LYS A 93 -4.86 -13.97 -4.92
C LYS A 93 -3.99 -14.63 -5.95
N LYS A 94 -2.73 -14.87 -5.60
CA LYS A 94 -1.79 -15.50 -6.52
C LYS A 94 -2.27 -16.90 -6.86
N VAL A 95 -2.64 -17.66 -5.87
CA VAL A 95 -3.10 -19.02 -6.09
C VAL A 95 -4.34 -19.01 -6.98
N ARG A 96 -5.27 -18.14 -6.66
CA ARG A 96 -6.49 -18.06 -7.44
C ARG A 96 -6.20 -17.69 -8.89
N LYS A 97 -5.28 -16.75 -9.05
CA LYS A 97 -4.91 -16.29 -10.36
C LYS A 97 -4.31 -17.44 -11.14
N ASN A 98 -3.42 -18.19 -10.53
CA ASN A 98 -2.78 -19.31 -11.20
C ASN A 98 -3.79 -20.36 -11.61
N VAL A 99 -4.77 -20.59 -10.79
CA VAL A 99 -5.81 -21.57 -11.11
C VAL A 99 -6.63 -21.13 -12.30
N MET A 100 -6.88 -19.84 -12.38
CA MET A 100 -7.73 -19.32 -13.42
C MET A 100 -7.01 -19.11 -14.75
N ILE A 101 -5.71 -19.06 -14.75
CA ILE A 101 -4.96 -18.84 -15.96
C ILE A 101 -4.67 -20.16 -16.65
N PRO A 102 -5.08 -20.30 -17.91
CA PRO A 102 -4.80 -21.51 -18.64
C PRO A 102 -3.29 -21.77 -18.72
N SER A 103 -2.92 -23.00 -18.70
CA SER A 103 -1.52 -23.35 -18.66
C SER A 103 -0.73 -22.76 -19.82
N TRP A 104 -1.30 -22.73 -21.00
CA TRP A 104 -0.55 -22.21 -22.13
C TRP A 104 -0.24 -20.72 -21.93
N LEU A 105 -1.19 -20.04 -21.40
CA LEU A 105 -1.03 -18.61 -21.18
C LEU A 105 0.03 -18.42 -20.15
N ASN A 106 0.02 -19.30 -19.17
CA ASN A 106 0.93 -19.17 -18.15
C ASN A 106 2.28 -19.44 -18.58
N ALA A 107 2.49 -20.38 -19.47
CA ALA A 107 3.77 -20.67 -19.96
C ALA A 107 4.39 -19.43 -20.55
N VAL A 108 3.56 -18.65 -21.08
CA VAL A 108 4.05 -17.43 -21.64
C VAL A 108 4.17 -16.39 -20.57
N ALA A 109 3.10 -16.22 -19.92
CA ALA A 109 3.09 -15.18 -18.92
C ALA A 109 4.00 -15.57 -17.84
N GLU A 110 4.06 -16.74 -17.72
CA GLU A 110 4.71 -17.08 -16.73
C GLU A 110 5.91 -17.17 -16.82
N SER A 111 6.11 -17.48 -17.79
CA SER A 111 7.38 -17.29 -17.96
C SER A 111 7.43 -15.94 -17.60
N GLU A 112 6.42 -15.57 -17.72
CA GLU A 112 6.31 -14.60 -17.38
C GLU A 112 5.83 -14.46 -16.36
N ASN A 113 5.36 -15.15 -16.14
CA ASN A 113 4.85 -15.19 -15.19
C ASN A 113 4.80 -15.64 -14.60
#